data_54fab51673d5fb7291dce8b815c38712
#
_entry.id   54fab51673d5fb7291dce8b815c38712
#
_cell.length_a   1.000
_cell.length_b   1.000
_cell.length_c   1.000
_cell.angle_alpha   90.00
_cell.angle_beta   90.00
_cell.angle_gamma   90.00
#
_symmetry.space_group_name_H-M   'P 1'
#
loop_
_entity.id
_entity.type
_entity.pdbx_description
1 polymer ?
#
loop_
_entity_poly.entity_id
_entity_poly.type
_entity_poly.pdbx_seq_one_letter_code
_entity_poly.pdbx_strand_id
1 'polypeptide(L)'
;MELDVVELSRLQFAMTAMYHFLFVPLTLGLSIIVAIMETVYVMTDRPIWRQMTKFWGTLFGINFVLGVATGITMEFQFGMNWSYYSHYVGDIFGAPLAIEGLMAFFLEATFVGLFFFGWDKLSKVAHMVVAWLVAIGSNLSALWILIANGWMQNPVGAEFNPMTMRMEMTSFYDVLFNEVAQAKFVHTVSAGYVTAAVFVLGVSAWYMLKGRHCELARRSIAVAASFGLASALSVVVLGDESGYSATHSQKMKLAAIEAMWKTEPAPAPFTLIGIPDQEARETKYAIHVPFVMGLIGTRSLTTVIPGIEELVDTAKKRIRSGIVAYDALVKIRSARDGVSQDVRDTFEAHSADLGFAFLLRRYVDDPRQATEEQIEMAANDTVPTVWPLFWAFRIMVALGFSFIAVMAYFFYLASFRKMQFPRWALWAGVIIIPTPWLAAELGWFVAEFGRQPWTVDSVLPTVLSVSHLSVGDLAITLAGFVTFYSVLFIIEMGLMVKYIRKGPYMDVAETDAWMARHEHRLRTHDGNVPGALPAE
;
A
#
# COMPACT_ATOMS: atom_id res chain seq x y z
N MET A 1 -18.61 22.07 8.41
CA MET A 1 -17.85 21.03 9.14
C MET A 1 -16.95 21.78 10.10
N GLU A 2 -17.27 21.76 11.40
CA GLU A 2 -16.31 22.27 12.38
C GLU A 2 -15.13 21.33 12.41
N LEU A 3 -13.94 21.82 12.13
CA LEU A 3 -12.71 21.07 12.22
C LEU A 3 -12.40 20.80 13.70
N ASP A 4 -12.67 19.59 14.15
CA ASP A 4 -12.33 19.14 15.50
C ASP A 4 -10.94 18.46 15.53
N VAL A 5 -10.49 18.10 16.73
CA VAL A 5 -9.20 17.44 16.95
C VAL A 5 -9.11 16.11 16.21
N VAL A 6 -10.21 15.37 16.12
CA VAL A 6 -10.25 14.04 15.47
C VAL A 6 -10.06 14.19 13.95
N GLU A 7 -10.83 15.10 13.34
CA GLU A 7 -10.76 15.34 11.90
C GLU A 7 -9.41 15.91 11.46
N LEU A 8 -8.85 16.84 12.25
CA LEU A 8 -7.51 17.37 11.96
C LEU A 8 -6.41 16.33 12.13
N SER A 9 -6.48 15.47 13.16
CA SER A 9 -5.54 14.36 13.34
C SER A 9 -5.62 13.35 12.20
N ARG A 10 -6.84 13.01 11.75
CA ARG A 10 -7.07 12.16 10.57
C ARG A 10 -6.49 12.78 9.30
N LEU A 11 -6.77 14.05 9.06
CA LEU A 11 -6.26 14.78 7.89
C LEU A 11 -4.73 14.80 7.89
N GLN A 12 -4.11 15.13 9.02
CA GLN A 12 -2.65 15.17 9.15
C GLN A 12 -2.02 13.81 8.87
N PHE A 13 -2.56 12.74 9.45
CA PHE A 13 -2.05 11.40 9.22
C PHE A 13 -2.26 10.95 7.77
N ALA A 14 -3.44 11.19 7.20
CA ALA A 14 -3.74 10.84 5.81
C ALA A 14 -2.78 11.56 4.84
N MET A 15 -2.56 12.86 5.02
CA MET A 15 -1.63 13.63 4.17
C MET A 15 -0.19 13.13 4.28
N THR A 16 0.28 12.83 5.47
CA THR A 16 1.66 12.34 5.66
C THR A 16 1.83 10.92 5.14
N ALA A 17 0.83 10.06 5.31
CA ALA A 17 0.84 8.70 4.80
C ALA A 17 0.82 8.66 3.26
N MET A 18 -0.09 9.41 2.63
CA MET A 18 -0.14 9.52 1.18
C MET A 18 1.13 10.14 0.61
N TYR A 19 1.66 11.17 1.25
CA TYR A 19 2.94 11.75 0.82
C TYR A 19 4.10 10.75 0.92
N HIS A 20 4.22 10.01 2.03
CA HIS A 20 5.22 8.95 2.17
C HIS A 20 5.06 7.89 1.08
N PHE A 21 3.83 7.55 0.73
CA PHE A 21 3.55 6.53 -0.27
C PHE A 21 3.85 6.97 -1.71
N LEU A 22 4.21 8.23 -1.97
CA LEU A 22 4.81 8.64 -3.24
C LEU A 22 6.19 8.00 -3.46
N PHE A 23 6.94 7.71 -2.40
CA PHE A 23 8.31 7.17 -2.45
C PHE A 23 8.36 5.65 -2.33
N VAL A 24 7.50 5.07 -1.51
CA VAL A 24 7.51 3.63 -1.19
C VAL A 24 7.39 2.74 -2.44
N PRO A 25 6.40 2.91 -3.33
CA PRO A 25 6.22 2.02 -4.47
C PRO A 25 7.43 2.01 -5.41
N LEU A 26 8.03 3.19 -5.64
CA LEU A 26 9.21 3.30 -6.49
C LEU A 26 10.43 2.67 -5.84
N THR A 27 10.62 2.84 -4.53
CA THR A 27 11.71 2.20 -3.77
C THR A 27 11.62 0.67 -3.88
N LEU A 28 10.46 0.09 -3.57
CA LEU A 28 10.26 -1.36 -3.58
C LEU A 28 10.57 -2.00 -4.93
N GLY A 29 10.03 -1.42 -5.99
CA GLY A 29 10.18 -2.02 -7.32
C GLY A 29 11.51 -1.68 -7.98
N LEU A 30 12.02 -0.46 -7.80
CA LEU A 30 13.26 -0.04 -8.44
C LEU A 30 14.49 -0.75 -7.84
N SER A 31 14.48 -1.06 -6.54
CA SER A 31 15.52 -1.87 -5.90
C SER A 31 15.64 -3.26 -6.55
N ILE A 32 14.52 -3.93 -6.82
CA ILE A 32 14.49 -5.23 -7.51
C ILE A 32 14.97 -5.11 -8.96
N ILE A 33 14.49 -4.11 -9.70
CA ILE A 33 14.90 -3.88 -11.10
C ILE A 33 16.41 -3.63 -11.18
N VAL A 34 16.97 -2.85 -10.27
CA VAL A 34 18.42 -2.58 -10.19
C VAL A 34 19.19 -3.85 -9.88
N ALA A 35 18.74 -4.65 -8.91
CA ALA A 35 19.36 -5.94 -8.56
C ALA A 35 19.32 -6.95 -9.74
N ILE A 36 18.21 -6.98 -10.50
CA ILE A 36 18.11 -7.77 -11.74
C ILE A 36 19.14 -7.30 -12.77
N MET A 37 19.23 -5.99 -13.02
CA MET A 37 20.19 -5.43 -13.99
C MET A 37 21.64 -5.73 -13.60
N GLU A 38 21.95 -5.67 -12.31
CA GLU A 38 23.27 -6.01 -11.79
C GLU A 38 23.57 -7.51 -11.91
N THR A 39 22.58 -8.36 -11.67
CA THR A 39 22.72 -9.82 -11.90
C THR A 39 23.07 -10.09 -13.37
N VAL A 40 22.42 -9.43 -14.31
CA VAL A 40 22.74 -9.57 -15.74
C VAL A 40 24.14 -9.02 -16.04
N TYR A 41 24.57 -7.95 -15.37
CA TYR A 41 25.95 -7.46 -15.48
C TYR A 41 26.95 -8.52 -15.03
N VAL A 42 26.76 -9.15 -13.88
CA VAL A 42 27.65 -10.20 -13.36
C VAL A 42 27.71 -11.40 -14.30
N MET A 43 26.55 -11.81 -14.87
CA MET A 43 26.48 -12.96 -15.78
C MET A 43 27.10 -12.70 -17.15
N THR A 44 27.01 -11.46 -17.66
CA THR A 44 27.39 -11.14 -19.04
C THR A 44 28.68 -10.36 -19.19
N ASP A 45 29.13 -9.73 -18.10
CA ASP A 45 30.28 -8.79 -18.04
C ASP A 45 30.20 -7.62 -19.03
N ARG A 46 29.00 -7.28 -19.51
CA ARG A 46 28.80 -6.19 -20.48
C ARG A 46 28.71 -4.84 -19.77
N PRO A 47 29.56 -3.85 -20.12
CA PRO A 47 29.59 -2.52 -19.46
C PRO A 47 28.26 -1.79 -19.45
N ILE A 48 27.43 -1.99 -20.48
CA ILE A 48 26.10 -1.37 -20.58
C ILE A 48 25.20 -1.71 -19.37
N TRP A 49 25.25 -2.93 -18.85
CA TRP A 49 24.47 -3.34 -17.69
C TRP A 49 24.98 -2.67 -16.40
N ARG A 50 26.30 -2.52 -16.25
CA ARG A 50 26.89 -1.74 -15.14
C ARG A 50 26.43 -0.29 -15.17
N GLN A 51 26.41 0.32 -16.35
CA GLN A 51 25.95 1.70 -16.54
C GLN A 51 24.46 1.84 -16.25
N MET A 52 23.64 0.86 -16.65
CA MET A 52 22.21 0.79 -16.30
C MET A 52 22.01 0.71 -14.80
N THR A 53 22.71 -0.21 -14.12
CA THR A 53 22.64 -0.38 -12.67
C THR A 53 23.01 0.92 -11.93
N LYS A 54 24.10 1.57 -12.34
CA LYS A 54 24.52 2.86 -11.74
C LYS A 54 23.50 3.96 -11.96
N PHE A 55 22.94 4.07 -13.16
CA PHE A 55 21.95 5.10 -13.48
C PHE A 55 20.65 4.91 -12.71
N TRP A 56 20.04 3.73 -12.79
CA TRP A 56 18.79 3.43 -12.08
C TRP A 56 18.99 3.38 -10.57
N GLY A 57 20.16 2.91 -10.10
CA GLY A 57 20.56 2.95 -8.71
C GLY A 57 20.68 4.38 -8.17
N THR A 58 21.15 5.34 -8.96
CA THR A 58 21.18 6.76 -8.57
C THR A 58 19.76 7.30 -8.36
N LEU A 59 18.82 7.01 -9.27
CA LEU A 59 17.43 7.43 -9.13
C LEU A 59 16.74 6.73 -7.94
N PHE A 60 17.04 5.44 -7.73
CA PHE A 60 16.63 4.71 -6.52
C PHE A 60 17.10 5.43 -5.26
N GLY A 61 18.38 5.80 -5.18
CA GLY A 61 18.94 6.43 -3.98
C GLY A 61 18.33 7.80 -3.67
N ILE A 62 18.03 8.62 -4.69
CA ILE A 62 17.35 9.91 -4.52
C ILE A 62 15.97 9.69 -3.87
N ASN A 63 15.20 8.75 -4.42
CA ASN A 63 13.87 8.42 -3.92
C ASN A 63 13.90 7.76 -2.53
N PHE A 64 14.85 6.85 -2.30
CA PHE A 64 15.03 6.10 -1.05
C PHE A 64 15.25 7.02 0.16
N VAL A 65 16.11 8.03 0.02
CA VAL A 65 16.39 8.97 1.14
C VAL A 65 15.14 9.67 1.63
N LEU A 66 14.25 10.08 0.72
CA LEU A 66 12.99 10.70 1.11
C LEU A 66 11.98 9.69 1.65
N GLY A 67 11.95 8.49 1.09
CA GLY A 67 11.16 7.40 1.63
C GLY A 67 11.46 7.15 3.10
N VAL A 68 12.74 7.03 3.46
CA VAL A 68 13.18 6.85 4.85
C VAL A 68 12.82 8.05 5.73
N ALA A 69 13.14 9.27 5.30
CA ALA A 69 12.86 10.47 6.08
C ALA A 69 11.37 10.64 6.40
N THR A 70 10.52 10.39 5.42
CA THR A 70 9.06 10.50 5.59
C THR A 70 8.45 9.33 6.37
N GLY A 71 9.04 8.14 6.28
CA GLY A 71 8.66 6.98 7.10
C GLY A 71 8.87 7.23 8.59
N ILE A 72 10.07 7.70 8.95
CA ILE A 72 10.40 8.04 10.35
C ILE A 72 9.43 9.10 10.91
N THR A 73 9.09 10.13 10.13
CA THR A 73 8.14 11.15 10.58
C THR A 73 6.72 10.60 10.79
N MET A 74 6.31 9.58 10.04
CA MET A 74 5.03 8.90 10.26
C MET A 74 5.00 8.13 11.58
N GLU A 75 6.09 7.45 11.93
CA GLU A 75 6.17 6.72 13.20
C GLU A 75 6.06 7.66 14.40
N PHE A 76 6.66 8.85 14.33
CA PHE A 76 6.51 9.84 15.39
C PHE A 76 5.06 10.28 15.62
N GLN A 77 4.21 10.26 14.58
CA GLN A 77 2.80 10.63 14.74
C GLN A 77 2.01 9.68 15.63
N PHE A 78 2.42 8.42 15.78
CA PHE A 78 1.78 7.49 16.70
C PHE A 78 1.89 7.96 18.16
N GLY A 79 3.00 8.57 18.55
CA GLY A 79 3.16 9.20 19.87
C GLY A 79 2.58 10.61 19.98
N MET A 80 2.58 11.38 18.88
CA MET A 80 2.11 12.76 18.85
C MET A 80 0.58 12.85 18.80
N ASN A 81 -0.01 12.36 17.72
CA ASN A 81 -1.43 12.55 17.39
C ASN A 81 -2.31 11.38 17.82
N TRP A 82 -1.74 10.20 18.03
CA TRP A 82 -2.43 8.93 18.22
C TRP A 82 -1.97 8.21 19.49
N SER A 83 -1.70 8.97 20.56
CA SER A 83 -1.14 8.40 21.80
C SER A 83 -2.05 7.40 22.48
N TYR A 84 -3.37 7.60 22.42
CA TYR A 84 -4.31 6.65 23.00
C TYR A 84 -4.33 5.33 22.20
N TYR A 85 -4.33 5.41 20.87
CA TYR A 85 -4.13 4.23 20.02
C TYR A 85 -2.85 3.49 20.38
N SER A 86 -1.72 4.19 20.44
CA SER A 86 -0.42 3.60 20.77
C SER A 86 -0.41 2.94 22.16
N HIS A 87 -1.12 3.51 23.13
CA HIS A 87 -1.27 2.90 24.44
C HIS A 87 -2.19 1.65 24.39
N TYR A 88 -3.29 1.73 23.64
CA TYR A 88 -4.31 0.68 23.61
C TYR A 88 -3.86 -0.60 22.89
N VAL A 89 -3.06 -0.48 21.84
CA VAL A 89 -2.60 -1.60 21.01
C VAL A 89 -1.07 -1.78 20.99
N GLY A 90 -0.34 -1.06 21.85
CA GLY A 90 1.13 -1.01 21.82
C GLY A 90 1.81 -2.37 21.95
N ASP A 91 1.20 -3.31 22.63
CA ASP A 91 1.71 -4.67 22.78
C ASP A 91 1.75 -5.43 21.43
N ILE A 92 0.74 -5.22 20.58
CA ILE A 92 0.63 -5.90 19.30
C ILE A 92 1.33 -5.12 18.20
N PHE A 93 1.09 -3.81 18.13
CA PHE A 93 1.60 -2.95 17.07
C PHE A 93 3.12 -2.72 17.21
N GLY A 94 3.63 -2.64 18.43
CA GLY A 94 5.03 -2.37 18.73
C GLY A 94 5.99 -3.49 18.31
N ALA A 95 5.56 -4.76 18.35
CA ALA A 95 6.42 -5.88 17.99
C ALA A 95 6.81 -5.86 16.47
N PRO A 96 5.90 -5.76 15.49
CA PRO A 96 6.25 -5.59 14.10
C PRO A 96 7.13 -4.36 13.81
N LEU A 97 6.82 -3.20 14.42
CA LEU A 97 7.62 -1.99 14.26
C LEU A 97 9.04 -2.13 14.82
N ALA A 98 9.20 -2.76 15.98
CA ALA A 98 10.52 -3.01 16.57
C ALA A 98 11.36 -3.94 15.68
N ILE A 99 10.76 -4.99 15.14
CA ILE A 99 11.45 -5.90 14.22
C ILE A 99 11.79 -5.20 12.91
N GLU A 100 10.89 -4.38 12.39
CA GLU A 100 11.15 -3.54 11.21
C GLU A 100 12.36 -2.66 11.42
N GLY A 101 12.39 -1.89 12.49
CA GLY A 101 13.49 -1.00 12.82
C GLY A 101 14.82 -1.75 13.03
N LEU A 102 14.81 -2.85 13.80
CA LEU A 102 16.03 -3.59 14.12
C LEU A 102 16.56 -4.44 12.96
N MET A 103 15.68 -5.01 12.14
CA MET A 103 16.09 -5.96 11.12
C MET A 103 16.10 -5.32 9.73
N ALA A 104 14.98 -4.73 9.30
CA ALA A 104 14.85 -4.20 7.95
C ALA A 104 15.60 -2.88 7.78
N PHE A 105 15.35 -1.89 8.63
CA PHE A 105 15.99 -0.57 8.52
C PHE A 105 17.52 -0.62 8.67
N PHE A 106 18.06 -1.38 9.65
CA PHE A 106 19.52 -1.51 9.78
C PHE A 106 20.14 -2.28 8.61
N LEU A 107 19.44 -3.26 8.05
CA LEU A 107 19.88 -3.97 6.85
C LEU A 107 19.93 -3.02 5.67
N GLU A 108 18.87 -2.25 5.45
CA GLU A 108 18.83 -1.24 4.39
C GLU A 108 19.93 -0.18 4.53
N ALA A 109 20.02 0.46 5.70
CA ALA A 109 20.98 1.53 5.95
C ALA A 109 22.43 1.08 5.72
N THR A 110 22.77 -0.16 6.16
CA THR A 110 24.09 -0.74 5.98
C THR A 110 24.39 -1.02 4.52
N PHE A 111 23.50 -1.71 3.82
CA PHE A 111 23.78 -2.17 2.46
C PHE A 111 23.57 -1.09 1.40
N VAL A 112 22.73 -0.08 1.62
CA VAL A 112 22.63 1.10 0.75
C VAL A 112 23.98 1.84 0.69
N GLY A 113 24.65 2.02 1.83
CA GLY A 113 25.99 2.59 1.85
C GLY A 113 27.01 1.76 1.06
N LEU A 114 26.99 0.44 1.21
CA LEU A 114 27.86 -0.46 0.44
C LEU A 114 27.50 -0.48 -1.06
N PHE A 115 26.24 -0.38 -1.41
CA PHE A 115 25.79 -0.31 -2.80
C PHE A 115 26.35 0.91 -3.51
N PHE A 116 26.33 2.10 -2.91
CA PHE A 116 26.85 3.31 -3.54
C PHE A 116 28.37 3.42 -3.50
N PHE A 117 29.02 3.01 -2.42
CA PHE A 117 30.45 3.20 -2.21
C PHE A 117 31.29 1.92 -2.37
N GLY A 118 30.66 0.81 -2.73
CA GLY A 118 31.29 -0.51 -2.85
C GLY A 118 31.85 -0.85 -4.24
N TRP A 119 31.53 -0.08 -5.30
CA TRP A 119 31.84 -0.42 -6.69
C TRP A 119 33.32 -0.76 -6.97
N ASP A 120 34.25 -0.07 -6.31
CA ASP A 120 35.69 -0.26 -6.50
C ASP A 120 36.33 -1.06 -5.35
N LYS A 121 35.52 -1.47 -4.34
CA LYS A 121 36.00 -2.18 -3.13
C LYS A 121 35.54 -3.63 -3.07
N LEU A 122 34.41 -3.94 -3.69
CA LEU A 122 33.79 -5.27 -3.68
C LEU A 122 34.03 -6.00 -5.00
N SER A 123 34.08 -7.31 -4.97
CA SER A 123 33.99 -8.11 -6.19
C SER A 123 32.59 -7.93 -6.83
N LYS A 124 32.48 -8.16 -8.15
CA LYS A 124 31.20 -8.05 -8.88
C LYS A 124 30.07 -8.86 -8.23
N VAL A 125 30.38 -10.09 -7.79
CA VAL A 125 29.42 -10.98 -7.14
C VAL A 125 29.03 -10.45 -5.76
N ALA A 126 30.01 -9.97 -4.96
CA ALA A 126 29.72 -9.40 -3.65
C ALA A 126 28.86 -8.14 -3.75
N HIS A 127 29.10 -7.27 -4.77
CA HIS A 127 28.30 -6.09 -4.98
C HIS A 127 26.87 -6.43 -5.43
N MET A 128 26.69 -7.42 -6.31
CA MET A 128 25.38 -7.95 -6.67
C MET A 128 24.60 -8.48 -5.45
N VAL A 129 25.29 -9.21 -4.54
CA VAL A 129 24.66 -9.66 -3.30
C VAL A 129 24.21 -8.49 -2.45
N VAL A 130 25.02 -7.43 -2.37
CA VAL A 130 24.63 -6.17 -1.68
C VAL A 130 23.38 -5.55 -2.31
N ALA A 131 23.28 -5.49 -3.64
CA ALA A 131 22.09 -4.98 -4.32
C ALA A 131 20.83 -5.79 -3.98
N TRP A 132 20.94 -7.12 -3.93
CA TRP A 132 19.83 -7.99 -3.51
C TRP A 132 19.49 -7.83 -2.03
N LEU A 133 20.47 -7.61 -1.15
CA LEU A 133 20.21 -7.36 0.28
C LEU A 133 19.49 -6.03 0.50
N VAL A 134 19.83 -4.98 -0.29
CA VAL A 134 19.05 -3.73 -0.29
C VAL A 134 17.61 -3.99 -0.70
N ALA A 135 17.40 -4.71 -1.81
CA ALA A 135 16.06 -5.01 -2.32
C ALA A 135 15.24 -5.86 -1.34
N ILE A 136 15.86 -6.86 -0.70
CA ILE A 136 15.21 -7.69 0.32
C ILE A 136 14.89 -6.85 1.56
N GLY A 137 15.81 -6.00 2.02
CA GLY A 137 15.60 -5.12 3.18
C GLY A 137 14.38 -4.23 2.99
N SER A 138 14.30 -3.51 1.86
CA SER A 138 13.16 -2.65 1.53
C SER A 138 11.82 -3.41 1.51
N ASN A 139 11.82 -4.62 0.97
CA ASN A 139 10.60 -5.44 0.95
C ASN A 139 10.26 -6.03 2.32
N LEU A 140 11.24 -6.34 3.17
CA LEU A 140 11.01 -6.76 4.56
C LEU A 140 10.48 -5.62 5.43
N SER A 141 10.95 -4.38 5.23
CA SER A 141 10.36 -3.19 5.87
C SER A 141 8.88 -3.09 5.55
N ALA A 142 8.51 -3.17 4.27
CA ALA A 142 7.11 -3.18 3.85
C ALA A 142 6.31 -4.35 4.46
N LEU A 143 6.91 -5.53 4.64
CA LEU A 143 6.23 -6.67 5.28
C LEU A 143 5.83 -6.33 6.72
N TRP A 144 6.74 -5.84 7.53
CA TRP A 144 6.48 -5.61 8.94
C TRP A 144 5.44 -4.51 9.17
N ILE A 145 5.53 -3.40 8.43
CA ILE A 145 4.54 -2.33 8.56
C ILE A 145 3.15 -2.76 8.06
N LEU A 146 3.10 -3.63 7.04
CA LEU A 146 1.83 -4.14 6.52
C LEU A 146 1.22 -5.25 7.38
N ILE A 147 2.02 -5.97 8.17
CA ILE A 147 1.52 -6.85 9.24
C ILE A 147 0.79 -6.01 10.29
N ALA A 148 1.42 -4.93 10.76
CA ALA A 148 0.80 -4.02 11.73
C ALA A 148 -0.50 -3.40 11.18
N ASN A 149 -0.48 -2.90 9.95
CA ASN A 149 -1.67 -2.32 9.31
C ASN A 149 -2.75 -3.36 9.01
N GLY A 150 -2.38 -4.57 8.61
CA GLY A 150 -3.32 -5.67 8.36
C GLY A 150 -4.01 -6.13 9.64
N TRP A 151 -3.30 -6.13 10.76
CA TRP A 151 -3.90 -6.40 12.06
C TRP A 151 -4.97 -5.35 12.43
N MET A 152 -4.75 -4.08 12.13
CA MET A 152 -5.78 -3.04 12.34
C MET A 152 -7.06 -3.30 11.53
N GLN A 153 -6.96 -4.04 10.44
CA GLN A 153 -8.08 -4.39 9.56
C GLN A 153 -8.76 -5.71 9.95
N ASN A 154 -8.02 -6.60 10.59
CA ASN A 154 -8.48 -7.90 11.07
C ASN A 154 -7.74 -8.26 12.36
N PRO A 155 -8.22 -7.82 13.54
CA PRO A 155 -7.51 -7.93 14.82
C PRO A 155 -7.56 -9.35 15.40
N VAL A 156 -6.72 -10.24 14.88
CA VAL A 156 -6.57 -11.63 15.35
C VAL A 156 -5.35 -11.78 16.25
N GLY A 157 -5.30 -12.82 17.08
CA GLY A 157 -4.17 -13.13 17.96
C GLY A 157 -3.97 -12.13 19.10
N ALA A 158 -5.02 -11.43 19.51
CA ALA A 158 -4.99 -10.48 20.62
C ALA A 158 -6.35 -10.47 21.35
N GLU A 159 -6.31 -10.19 22.64
CA GLU A 159 -7.49 -10.11 23.51
C GLU A 159 -7.47 -8.82 24.33
N PHE A 160 -8.65 -8.32 24.66
CA PHE A 160 -8.78 -7.15 25.52
C PHE A 160 -8.64 -7.56 27.00
N ASN A 161 -7.69 -6.93 27.70
CA ASN A 161 -7.50 -7.15 29.13
C ASN A 161 -8.24 -6.07 29.95
N PRO A 162 -9.29 -6.44 30.73
CA PRO A 162 -10.09 -5.51 31.52
C PRO A 162 -9.29 -4.80 32.63
N MET A 163 -8.19 -5.39 33.09
CA MET A 163 -7.38 -4.84 34.18
C MET A 163 -6.41 -3.78 33.68
N THR A 164 -5.80 -4.00 32.52
CA THR A 164 -4.85 -3.06 31.89
C THR A 164 -5.53 -2.07 30.94
N MET A 165 -6.78 -2.33 30.55
CA MET A 165 -7.57 -1.51 29.64
C MET A 165 -6.96 -1.37 28.25
N ARG A 166 -6.33 -2.42 27.75
CA ARG A 166 -5.70 -2.47 26.42
C ARG A 166 -5.78 -3.86 25.82
N MET A 167 -5.51 -3.91 24.52
CA MET A 167 -5.33 -5.17 23.83
C MET A 167 -3.96 -5.75 24.18
N GLU A 168 -3.91 -7.04 24.43
CA GLU A 168 -2.70 -7.80 24.71
C GLU A 168 -2.55 -8.93 23.71
N MET A 169 -1.35 -9.15 23.25
CA MET A 169 -1.04 -10.17 22.23
C MET A 169 -1.11 -11.57 22.86
N THR A 170 -1.95 -12.43 22.29
CA THR A 170 -2.08 -13.83 22.73
C THR A 170 -1.35 -14.80 21.80
N SER A 171 -1.18 -14.42 20.52
CA SER A 171 -0.52 -15.26 19.53
C SER A 171 0.19 -14.40 18.47
N PHE A 172 1.53 -14.32 18.58
CA PHE A 172 2.34 -13.66 17.53
C PHE A 172 2.22 -14.37 16.17
N TYR A 173 2.02 -15.69 16.18
CA TYR A 173 1.82 -16.46 14.94
C TYR A 173 0.59 -15.97 14.18
N ASP A 174 -0.55 -15.78 14.85
CA ASP A 174 -1.79 -15.34 14.22
C ASP A 174 -1.68 -13.89 13.73
N VAL A 175 -0.95 -13.03 14.43
CA VAL A 175 -0.64 -11.66 13.99
C VAL A 175 0.23 -11.69 12.73
N LEU A 176 1.29 -12.50 12.70
CA LEU A 176 2.22 -12.61 11.59
C LEU A 176 1.56 -13.21 10.35
N PHE A 177 0.80 -14.29 10.49
CA PHE A 177 0.13 -15.01 9.40
C PHE A 177 -1.33 -14.59 9.19
N ASN A 178 -1.68 -13.40 9.64
CA ASN A 178 -2.96 -12.78 9.37
C ASN A 178 -3.23 -12.72 7.86
N GLU A 179 -4.33 -13.33 7.40
CA GLU A 179 -4.68 -13.43 5.99
C GLU A 179 -4.77 -12.05 5.31
N VAL A 180 -5.37 -11.07 5.99
CA VAL A 180 -5.49 -9.70 5.50
C VAL A 180 -4.11 -9.07 5.35
N ALA A 181 -3.22 -9.25 6.32
CA ALA A 181 -1.87 -8.71 6.29
C ALA A 181 -1.03 -9.31 5.15
N GLN A 182 -1.10 -10.63 4.97
CA GLN A 182 -0.36 -11.33 3.93
C GLN A 182 -0.85 -10.97 2.53
N ALA A 183 -2.17 -10.98 2.30
CA ALA A 183 -2.76 -10.57 1.02
C ALA A 183 -2.40 -9.11 0.69
N LYS A 184 -2.48 -8.21 1.68
CA LYS A 184 -2.15 -6.80 1.55
C LYS A 184 -0.66 -6.59 1.24
N PHE A 185 0.23 -7.32 1.90
CA PHE A 185 1.67 -7.23 1.64
C PHE A 185 2.00 -7.58 0.19
N VAL A 186 1.60 -8.76 -0.27
CA VAL A 186 1.95 -9.20 -1.63
C VAL A 186 1.29 -8.32 -2.71
N HIS A 187 0.06 -7.85 -2.48
CA HIS A 187 -0.63 -6.92 -3.38
C HIS A 187 0.08 -5.57 -3.46
N THR A 188 0.38 -4.95 -2.32
CA THR A 188 1.02 -3.64 -2.22
C THR A 188 2.43 -3.64 -2.83
N VAL A 189 3.22 -4.68 -2.54
CA VAL A 189 4.57 -4.83 -3.10
C VAL A 189 4.51 -5.02 -4.62
N SER A 190 3.59 -5.86 -5.11
CA SER A 190 3.39 -6.04 -6.56
C SER A 190 2.95 -4.75 -7.26
N ALA A 191 2.12 -3.93 -6.63
CA ALA A 191 1.75 -2.60 -7.14
C ALA A 191 2.96 -1.65 -7.18
N GLY A 192 3.85 -1.72 -6.19
CA GLY A 192 5.13 -1.01 -6.20
C GLY A 192 6.03 -1.45 -7.36
N TYR A 193 6.05 -2.75 -7.67
CA TYR A 193 6.79 -3.29 -8.82
C TYR A 193 6.24 -2.76 -10.15
N VAL A 194 4.93 -2.67 -10.30
CA VAL A 194 4.29 -2.03 -11.47
C VAL A 194 4.70 -0.55 -11.56
N THR A 195 4.69 0.18 -10.45
CA THR A 195 5.07 1.60 -10.40
C THR A 195 6.49 1.81 -10.90
N ALA A 196 7.45 1.03 -10.41
CA ALA A 196 8.84 1.13 -10.84
C ALA A 196 9.02 0.71 -12.30
N ALA A 197 8.32 -0.33 -12.75
CA ALA A 197 8.37 -0.77 -14.14
C ALA A 197 7.84 0.30 -15.10
N VAL A 198 6.71 0.94 -14.79
CA VAL A 198 6.15 2.04 -15.58
C VAL A 198 7.08 3.24 -15.57
N PHE A 199 7.69 3.57 -14.44
CA PHE A 199 8.68 4.64 -14.34
C PHE A 199 9.89 4.39 -15.23
N VAL A 200 10.51 3.21 -15.14
CA VAL A 200 11.66 2.82 -15.97
C VAL A 200 11.30 2.82 -17.46
N LEU A 201 10.14 2.27 -17.81
CA LEU A 201 9.62 2.26 -19.17
C LEU A 201 9.43 3.69 -19.70
N GLY A 202 8.78 4.56 -18.93
CA GLY A 202 8.46 5.92 -19.36
C GLY A 202 9.69 6.80 -19.54
N VAL A 203 10.65 6.76 -18.60
CA VAL A 203 11.93 7.50 -18.74
C VAL A 203 12.73 6.96 -19.93
N SER A 204 12.75 5.65 -20.14
CA SER A 204 13.43 5.04 -21.29
C SER A 204 12.75 5.41 -22.61
N ALA A 205 11.42 5.44 -22.65
CA ALA A 205 10.66 5.91 -23.81
C ALA A 205 10.97 7.38 -24.14
N TRP A 206 11.12 8.21 -23.11
CA TRP A 206 11.53 9.61 -23.31
C TRP A 206 12.93 9.72 -23.92
N TYR A 207 13.91 8.89 -23.49
CA TYR A 207 15.23 8.87 -24.12
C TYR A 207 15.15 8.48 -25.60
N MET A 208 14.35 7.47 -25.94
CA MET A 208 14.17 7.05 -27.32
C MET A 208 13.50 8.13 -28.18
N LEU A 209 12.49 8.84 -27.65
CA LEU A 209 11.87 9.99 -28.34
C LEU A 209 12.85 11.13 -28.60
N LYS A 210 13.84 11.31 -27.71
CA LYS A 210 14.91 12.32 -27.86
C LYS A 210 16.11 11.83 -28.66
N GLY A 211 16.15 10.57 -29.08
CA GLY A 211 17.28 9.96 -29.78
C GLY A 211 18.55 9.84 -28.91
N ARG A 212 18.40 9.80 -27.56
CA ARG A 212 19.51 9.75 -26.60
C ARG A 212 19.54 8.42 -25.87
N HIS A 213 20.75 7.88 -25.63
CA HIS A 213 20.96 6.64 -24.86
C HIS A 213 20.07 5.47 -25.32
N CYS A 214 19.83 5.36 -26.64
CA CYS A 214 18.82 4.44 -27.20
C CYS A 214 19.09 2.97 -26.88
N GLU A 215 20.34 2.53 -26.82
CA GLU A 215 20.67 1.14 -26.49
C GLU A 215 20.32 0.82 -25.04
N LEU A 216 20.73 1.68 -24.11
CA LEU A 216 20.36 1.56 -22.69
C LEU A 216 18.84 1.59 -22.52
N ALA A 217 18.16 2.52 -23.19
CA ALA A 217 16.72 2.68 -23.14
C ALA A 217 15.97 1.42 -23.62
N ARG A 218 16.39 0.83 -24.75
CA ARG A 218 15.79 -0.41 -25.26
C ARG A 218 15.90 -1.57 -24.28
N ARG A 219 17.08 -1.76 -23.65
CA ARG A 219 17.31 -2.81 -22.65
C ARG A 219 16.50 -2.55 -21.38
N SER A 220 16.46 -1.30 -20.93
CA SER A 220 15.64 -0.90 -19.79
C SER A 220 14.15 -1.15 -20.04
N ILE A 221 13.63 -0.82 -21.24
CA ILE A 221 12.24 -1.15 -21.63
C ILE A 221 12.00 -2.67 -21.61
N ALA A 222 12.94 -3.47 -22.11
CA ALA A 222 12.78 -4.92 -22.12
C ALA A 222 12.69 -5.49 -20.69
N VAL A 223 13.55 -5.07 -19.78
CA VAL A 223 13.48 -5.46 -18.35
C VAL A 223 12.19 -4.97 -17.73
N ALA A 224 11.86 -3.70 -17.90
CA ALA A 224 10.68 -3.08 -17.30
C ALA A 224 9.38 -3.71 -17.81
N ALA A 225 9.27 -3.98 -19.12
CA ALA A 225 8.06 -4.57 -19.69
C ALA A 225 7.86 -6.02 -19.23
N SER A 226 8.94 -6.83 -19.13
CA SER A 226 8.86 -8.21 -18.65
C SER A 226 8.49 -8.27 -17.16
N PHE A 227 9.20 -7.52 -16.34
CA PHE A 227 8.97 -7.42 -14.90
C PHE A 227 7.60 -6.81 -14.59
N GLY A 228 7.26 -5.70 -15.27
CA GLY A 228 6.01 -5.00 -15.08
C GLY A 228 4.77 -5.79 -15.52
N LEU A 229 4.87 -6.58 -16.59
CA LEU A 229 3.76 -7.44 -17.02
C LEU A 229 3.52 -8.55 -15.99
N ALA A 230 4.55 -9.23 -15.52
CA ALA A 230 4.43 -10.25 -14.48
C ALA A 230 3.81 -9.65 -13.20
N SER A 231 4.30 -8.48 -12.78
CA SER A 231 3.79 -7.79 -11.59
C SER A 231 2.34 -7.33 -11.76
N ALA A 232 1.96 -6.77 -12.92
CA ALA A 232 0.61 -6.32 -13.19
C ALA A 232 -0.41 -7.49 -13.21
N LEU A 233 -0.02 -8.64 -13.73
CA LEU A 233 -0.83 -9.87 -13.65
C LEU A 233 -0.95 -10.36 -12.20
N SER A 234 0.13 -10.31 -11.42
CA SER A 234 0.11 -10.64 -9.99
C SER A 234 -0.84 -9.73 -9.21
N VAL A 235 -0.85 -8.41 -9.50
CA VAL A 235 -1.75 -7.45 -8.83
C VAL A 235 -3.22 -7.83 -9.00
N VAL A 236 -3.64 -8.37 -10.17
CA VAL A 236 -5.03 -8.80 -10.36
C VAL A 236 -5.37 -9.97 -9.47
N VAL A 237 -4.54 -11.01 -9.44
CA VAL A 237 -4.77 -12.21 -8.61
C VAL A 237 -4.77 -11.86 -7.12
N LEU A 238 -3.83 -11.02 -6.69
CA LEU A 238 -3.68 -10.63 -5.29
C LEU A 238 -4.73 -9.60 -4.87
N GLY A 239 -5.23 -8.80 -5.81
CA GLY A 239 -6.36 -7.91 -5.60
C GLY A 239 -7.68 -8.67 -5.40
N ASP A 240 -7.89 -9.75 -6.16
CA ASP A 240 -9.01 -10.67 -5.97
C ASP A 240 -8.96 -11.31 -4.57
N GLU A 241 -7.78 -11.78 -4.13
CA GLU A 241 -7.59 -12.34 -2.78
C GLU A 241 -7.90 -11.30 -1.68
N SER A 242 -7.48 -10.05 -1.87
CA SER A 242 -7.79 -8.96 -0.94
C SER A 242 -9.29 -8.66 -0.88
N GLY A 243 -9.99 -8.72 -2.01
CA GLY A 243 -11.45 -8.59 -2.09
C GLY A 243 -12.18 -9.73 -1.39
N TYR A 244 -11.74 -10.95 -1.61
CA TYR A 244 -12.26 -12.14 -0.95
C TYR A 244 -12.09 -12.07 0.58
N SER A 245 -10.91 -11.73 1.06
CA SER A 245 -10.64 -11.54 2.49
C SER A 245 -11.53 -10.45 3.11
N ALA A 246 -11.76 -9.33 2.40
CA ALA A 246 -12.65 -8.26 2.86
C ALA A 246 -14.12 -8.69 3.00
N THR A 247 -14.57 -9.67 2.22
CA THR A 247 -15.93 -10.22 2.33
C THR A 247 -16.17 -10.89 3.69
N HIS A 248 -15.14 -11.44 4.30
CA HIS A 248 -15.22 -12.09 5.60
C HIS A 248 -14.91 -11.14 6.76
N SER A 249 -13.85 -10.33 6.63
CA SER A 249 -13.34 -9.48 7.71
C SER A 249 -13.99 -8.10 7.77
N GLN A 250 -14.31 -7.48 6.63
CA GLN A 250 -14.73 -6.07 6.54
C GLN A 250 -15.97 -5.87 5.64
N LYS A 251 -17.07 -6.52 6.02
CA LYS A 251 -18.32 -6.56 5.23
C LYS A 251 -18.87 -5.17 4.90
N MET A 252 -18.85 -4.22 5.85
CA MET A 252 -19.35 -2.85 5.62
C MET A 252 -18.50 -2.13 4.58
N LYS A 253 -17.16 -2.26 4.62
CA LYS A 253 -16.27 -1.70 3.60
C LYS A 253 -16.60 -2.25 2.21
N LEU A 254 -16.77 -3.57 2.09
CA LEU A 254 -17.11 -4.20 0.83
C LEU A 254 -18.45 -3.69 0.28
N ALA A 255 -19.48 -3.66 1.13
CA ALA A 255 -20.80 -3.15 0.74
C ALA A 255 -20.75 -1.68 0.31
N ALA A 256 -19.92 -0.85 0.96
CA ALA A 256 -19.72 0.55 0.59
C ALA A 256 -18.97 0.71 -0.74
N ILE A 257 -17.90 -0.07 -0.98
CA ILE A 257 -17.15 -0.07 -2.25
C ILE A 257 -18.08 -0.44 -3.42
N GLU A 258 -19.01 -1.37 -3.21
CA GLU A 258 -19.95 -1.84 -4.23
C GLU A 258 -21.25 -1.02 -4.29
N ALA A 259 -21.45 -0.06 -3.37
CA ALA A 259 -22.68 0.68 -3.17
C ALA A 259 -23.90 -0.26 -3.05
N MET A 260 -23.71 -1.36 -2.35
CA MET A 260 -24.72 -2.39 -2.10
C MET A 260 -25.57 -1.97 -0.91
N TRP A 261 -26.62 -1.20 -1.20
CA TRP A 261 -27.50 -0.64 -0.15
C TRP A 261 -28.34 -1.70 0.54
N LYS A 262 -28.87 -2.63 -0.23
CA LYS A 262 -29.71 -3.75 0.23
C LYS A 262 -29.04 -5.07 -0.09
N THR A 263 -29.34 -6.07 0.74
CA THR A 263 -28.93 -7.45 0.48
C THR A 263 -29.56 -7.96 -0.81
N GLU A 264 -28.75 -8.39 -1.74
CA GLU A 264 -29.19 -8.93 -3.02
C GLU A 264 -29.16 -10.47 -3.01
N PRO A 265 -30.08 -11.13 -3.74
CA PRO A 265 -30.04 -12.57 -3.85
C PRO A 265 -28.75 -13.05 -4.53
N ALA A 266 -28.26 -14.22 -4.10
CA ALA A 266 -27.10 -14.83 -4.73
C ALA A 266 -27.43 -15.39 -6.13
N PRO A 267 -26.50 -15.29 -7.09
CA PRO A 267 -25.19 -14.62 -6.99
C PRO A 267 -25.28 -13.11 -7.23
N ALA A 268 -24.66 -12.34 -6.34
CA ALA A 268 -24.74 -10.88 -6.41
C ALA A 268 -24.08 -10.33 -7.70
N PRO A 269 -24.69 -9.35 -8.38
CA PRO A 269 -24.10 -8.66 -9.52
C PRO A 269 -23.02 -7.68 -9.07
N PHE A 270 -22.08 -7.40 -9.95
CA PHE A 270 -21.08 -6.35 -9.78
C PHE A 270 -21.59 -5.04 -10.42
N THR A 271 -21.61 -3.96 -9.67
CA THR A 271 -21.98 -2.64 -10.20
C THR A 271 -20.77 -2.02 -10.89
N LEU A 272 -20.74 -2.02 -12.21
CA LEU A 272 -19.61 -1.49 -12.98
C LEU A 272 -19.54 0.05 -12.93
N ILE A 273 -20.67 0.72 -13.18
CA ILE A 273 -20.81 2.18 -13.19
C ILE A 273 -22.12 2.52 -12.49
N GLY A 274 -22.15 3.64 -11.78
CA GLY A 274 -23.35 4.15 -11.12
C GLY A 274 -23.06 5.42 -10.34
N ILE A 275 -24.10 6.10 -9.89
CA ILE A 275 -23.99 7.28 -9.03
C ILE A 275 -24.63 6.94 -7.69
N PRO A 276 -23.83 6.54 -6.68
CA PRO A 276 -24.35 6.27 -5.34
C PRO A 276 -24.91 7.54 -4.70
N ASP A 277 -26.12 7.43 -4.17
CA ASP A 277 -26.80 8.46 -3.40
C ASP A 277 -26.97 7.94 -1.96
N GLN A 278 -26.22 8.52 -1.03
CA GLN A 278 -26.17 8.03 0.36
C GLN A 278 -27.43 8.39 1.15
N GLU A 279 -28.08 9.51 0.83
CA GLU A 279 -29.31 9.93 1.52
C GLU A 279 -30.49 9.08 1.07
N ALA A 280 -30.63 8.86 -0.23
CA ALA A 280 -31.66 8.00 -0.80
C ALA A 280 -31.39 6.50 -0.63
N ARG A 281 -30.16 6.11 -0.26
CA ARG A 281 -29.68 4.72 -0.21
C ARG A 281 -29.97 3.94 -1.49
N GLU A 282 -29.62 4.55 -2.61
CA GLU A 282 -29.78 3.96 -3.94
C GLU A 282 -28.58 4.30 -4.84
N THR A 283 -28.39 3.54 -5.90
CA THR A 283 -27.39 3.83 -6.94
C THR A 283 -28.09 4.15 -8.25
N LYS A 284 -28.05 5.43 -8.63
CA LYS A 284 -28.69 5.92 -9.86
C LYS A 284 -27.88 5.53 -11.10
N TYR A 285 -28.56 5.26 -12.20
CA TYR A 285 -27.96 4.93 -13.51
C TYR A 285 -26.96 3.76 -13.42
N ALA A 286 -27.24 2.79 -12.57
CA ALA A 286 -26.36 1.65 -12.36
C ALA A 286 -26.33 0.69 -13.55
N ILE A 287 -25.11 0.32 -13.96
CA ILE A 287 -24.86 -0.76 -14.92
C ILE A 287 -24.28 -1.94 -14.15
N HIS A 288 -25.03 -3.04 -14.17
CA HIS A 288 -24.65 -4.26 -13.45
C HIS A 288 -24.11 -5.34 -14.38
N VAL A 289 -23.05 -6.01 -13.95
CA VAL A 289 -22.55 -7.24 -14.60
C VAL A 289 -23.02 -8.43 -13.76
N PRO A 290 -23.91 -9.29 -14.27
CA PRO A 290 -24.49 -10.39 -13.51
C PRO A 290 -23.41 -11.35 -12.99
N PHE A 291 -23.62 -11.95 -11.82
CA PHE A 291 -22.85 -13.02 -11.19
C PHE A 291 -21.42 -12.65 -10.74
N VAL A 292 -20.84 -11.57 -11.27
CA VAL A 292 -19.41 -11.26 -11.09
C VAL A 292 -19.07 -11.03 -9.62
N MET A 293 -19.88 -10.28 -8.86
CA MET A 293 -19.60 -10.02 -7.44
C MET A 293 -19.67 -11.31 -6.60
N GLY A 294 -20.61 -12.20 -6.88
CA GLY A 294 -20.66 -13.51 -6.23
C GLY A 294 -19.40 -14.34 -6.48
N LEU A 295 -18.87 -14.31 -7.70
CA LEU A 295 -17.67 -15.06 -8.06
C LEU A 295 -16.39 -14.49 -7.44
N ILE A 296 -16.17 -13.17 -7.53
CA ILE A 296 -14.94 -12.55 -7.02
C ILE A 296 -14.97 -12.32 -5.50
N GLY A 297 -16.13 -11.97 -4.92
CA GLY A 297 -16.25 -11.68 -3.50
C GLY A 297 -16.39 -12.93 -2.63
N THR A 298 -17.18 -13.93 -3.05
CA THR A 298 -17.46 -15.11 -2.22
C THR A 298 -16.97 -16.42 -2.82
N ARG A 299 -16.47 -16.42 -4.05
CA ARG A 299 -16.13 -17.64 -4.83
C ARG A 299 -17.28 -18.64 -4.86
N SER A 300 -18.52 -18.14 -4.77
CA SER A 300 -19.75 -18.92 -4.65
C SER A 300 -20.87 -18.30 -5.46
N LEU A 301 -21.73 -19.14 -6.03
CA LEU A 301 -22.94 -18.72 -6.71
C LEU A 301 -24.17 -18.73 -5.77
N THR A 302 -24.01 -19.18 -4.53
CA THR A 302 -25.10 -19.37 -3.57
C THR A 302 -24.95 -18.56 -2.29
N THR A 303 -23.76 -17.98 -2.04
CA THR A 303 -23.51 -17.18 -0.85
C THR A 303 -24.10 -15.78 -1.02
N VAL A 304 -24.91 -15.37 -0.06
CA VAL A 304 -25.50 -14.02 0.00
C VAL A 304 -24.50 -13.05 0.62
N ILE A 305 -24.37 -11.87 0.03
CA ILE A 305 -23.56 -10.76 0.54
C ILE A 305 -24.52 -9.74 1.19
N PRO A 306 -24.35 -9.42 2.49
CA PRO A 306 -25.24 -8.50 3.16
C PRO A 306 -25.05 -7.07 2.65
N GLY A 307 -26.15 -6.35 2.46
CA GLY A 307 -26.15 -4.93 2.10
C GLY A 307 -25.94 -4.01 3.30
N ILE A 308 -25.73 -2.73 3.03
CA ILE A 308 -25.49 -1.70 4.04
C ILE A 308 -26.60 -1.65 5.09
N GLU A 309 -27.88 -1.71 4.68
CA GLU A 309 -29.01 -1.64 5.61
C GLU A 309 -29.00 -2.77 6.63
N GLU A 310 -28.76 -4.01 6.19
CA GLU A 310 -28.67 -5.18 7.09
C GLU A 310 -27.44 -5.11 8.00
N LEU A 311 -26.33 -4.58 7.50
CA LEU A 311 -25.12 -4.39 8.30
C LEU A 311 -25.30 -3.30 9.36
N VAL A 312 -26.07 -2.24 9.10
CA VAL A 312 -26.46 -1.23 10.10
C VAL A 312 -27.35 -1.86 11.19
N ASP A 313 -28.31 -2.69 10.81
CA ASP A 313 -29.14 -3.40 11.78
C ASP A 313 -28.32 -4.39 12.64
N THR A 314 -27.32 -5.01 12.04
CA THR A 314 -26.34 -5.83 12.77
C THR A 314 -25.52 -5.00 13.73
N ALA A 315 -25.06 -3.81 13.31
CA ALA A 315 -24.32 -2.88 14.17
C ALA A 315 -25.16 -2.43 15.38
N LYS A 316 -26.46 -2.14 15.21
CA LYS A 316 -27.37 -1.85 16.35
C LYS A 316 -27.41 -2.98 17.38
N LYS A 317 -27.50 -4.24 16.93
CA LYS A 317 -27.47 -5.41 17.84
C LYS A 317 -26.13 -5.50 18.55
N ARG A 318 -25.02 -5.31 17.85
CA ARG A 318 -23.68 -5.32 18.43
C ARG A 318 -23.46 -4.16 19.41
N ILE A 319 -23.97 -2.97 19.15
CA ILE A 319 -23.92 -1.84 20.09
C ILE A 319 -24.63 -2.20 21.39
N ARG A 320 -25.85 -2.78 21.33
CA ARG A 320 -26.58 -3.20 22.53
C ARG A 320 -25.85 -4.30 23.32
N SER A 321 -25.27 -5.28 22.63
CA SER A 321 -24.39 -6.29 23.23
C SER A 321 -23.17 -5.68 23.88
N GLY A 322 -22.52 -4.71 23.20
CA GLY A 322 -21.39 -3.98 23.71
C GLY A 322 -21.68 -3.14 24.96
N ILE A 323 -22.89 -2.58 25.08
CA ILE A 323 -23.33 -1.89 26.32
C ILE A 323 -23.34 -2.86 27.51
N VAL A 324 -23.76 -4.11 27.31
CA VAL A 324 -23.73 -5.15 28.35
C VAL A 324 -22.28 -5.46 28.74
N ALA A 325 -21.37 -5.61 27.74
CA ALA A 325 -19.96 -5.81 28.02
C ALA A 325 -19.34 -4.63 28.78
N TYR A 326 -19.70 -3.39 28.40
CA TYR A 326 -19.22 -2.18 29.07
C TYR A 326 -19.69 -2.08 30.52
N ASP A 327 -20.95 -2.43 30.81
CA ASP A 327 -21.47 -2.46 32.19
C ASP A 327 -20.72 -3.51 33.03
N ALA A 328 -20.51 -4.71 32.49
CA ALA A 328 -19.70 -5.74 33.15
C ALA A 328 -18.27 -5.27 33.39
N LEU A 329 -17.62 -4.60 32.40
CA LEU A 329 -16.28 -4.02 32.52
C LEU A 329 -16.22 -3.01 33.68
N VAL A 330 -17.18 -2.09 33.78
CA VAL A 330 -17.24 -1.10 34.89
C VAL A 330 -17.34 -1.80 36.23
N LYS A 331 -18.14 -2.87 36.35
CA LYS A 331 -18.25 -3.68 37.58
C LYS A 331 -16.93 -4.38 37.91
N ILE A 332 -16.24 -4.96 36.91
CA ILE A 332 -14.94 -5.60 37.09
C ILE A 332 -13.94 -4.61 37.66
N ARG A 333 -13.89 -3.39 37.12
CA ARG A 333 -12.94 -2.36 37.56
C ARG A 333 -13.24 -1.70 38.89
N SER A 334 -14.50 -1.62 39.27
CA SER A 334 -14.93 -0.99 40.54
C SER A 334 -14.90 -1.95 41.74
N ALA A 335 -14.82 -3.25 41.50
CA ALA A 335 -14.79 -4.25 42.57
C ALA A 335 -13.44 -4.30 43.27
N ARG A 336 -13.41 -3.96 44.58
CA ARG A 336 -12.20 -4.02 45.42
C ARG A 336 -11.94 -5.41 46.00
N ASP A 337 -13.00 -6.18 46.27
CA ASP A 337 -12.95 -7.43 47.01
C ASP A 337 -13.21 -8.70 46.15
N GLY A 338 -12.97 -8.58 44.85
CA GLY A 338 -13.20 -9.66 43.90
C GLY A 338 -14.52 -9.53 43.14
N VAL A 339 -14.49 -9.95 41.89
CA VAL A 339 -15.63 -9.91 40.97
C VAL A 339 -16.33 -11.24 40.99
N SER A 340 -17.68 -11.26 41.03
CA SER A 340 -18.45 -12.50 40.90
C SER A 340 -18.20 -13.17 39.54
N GLN A 341 -18.27 -14.51 39.52
CA GLN A 341 -18.05 -15.26 38.30
C GLN A 341 -19.07 -14.88 37.21
N ASP A 342 -20.32 -14.66 37.60
CA ASP A 342 -21.41 -14.23 36.71
C ASP A 342 -21.09 -12.94 35.92
N VAL A 343 -20.43 -11.95 36.55
CA VAL A 343 -19.99 -10.72 35.86
C VAL A 343 -18.87 -10.99 34.89
N ARG A 344 -17.93 -11.89 35.20
CA ARG A 344 -16.86 -12.30 34.30
C ARG A 344 -17.43 -13.04 33.09
N ASP A 345 -18.31 -14.00 33.31
CA ASP A 345 -18.95 -14.78 32.25
C ASP A 345 -19.79 -13.86 31.34
N THR A 346 -20.47 -12.87 31.92
CA THR A 346 -21.19 -11.84 31.15
C THR A 346 -20.23 -11.02 30.29
N PHE A 347 -19.11 -10.61 30.86
CA PHE A 347 -18.08 -9.86 30.07
C PHE A 347 -17.55 -10.72 28.95
N GLU A 348 -17.14 -11.95 29.18
CA GLU A 348 -16.61 -12.85 28.13
C GLU A 348 -17.60 -13.08 27.01
N ALA A 349 -18.89 -13.30 27.34
CA ALA A 349 -19.94 -13.53 26.36
C ALA A 349 -20.19 -12.34 25.41
N HIS A 350 -19.92 -11.11 25.85
CA HIS A 350 -20.18 -9.88 25.11
C HIS A 350 -18.93 -9.07 24.74
N SER A 351 -17.76 -9.48 25.18
CA SER A 351 -16.49 -8.73 25.03
C SER A 351 -16.13 -8.42 23.56
N ALA A 352 -16.47 -9.31 22.63
CA ALA A 352 -16.27 -9.11 21.20
C ALA A 352 -17.02 -7.90 20.61
N ASP A 353 -18.04 -7.41 21.31
CA ASP A 353 -18.84 -6.25 20.91
C ASP A 353 -18.52 -4.98 21.70
N LEU A 354 -17.53 -5.03 22.62
CA LEU A 354 -17.17 -3.89 23.46
C LEU A 354 -16.81 -2.64 22.63
N GLY A 355 -16.09 -2.82 21.52
CA GLY A 355 -15.74 -1.74 20.62
C GLY A 355 -16.96 -1.01 20.04
N PHE A 356 -18.05 -1.72 19.81
CA PHE A 356 -19.31 -1.11 19.34
C PHE A 356 -19.95 -0.20 20.38
N ALA A 357 -19.86 -0.52 21.68
CA ALA A 357 -20.27 0.40 22.72
C ALA A 357 -19.44 1.69 22.72
N PHE A 358 -18.16 1.61 22.36
CA PHE A 358 -17.29 2.77 22.29
C PHE A 358 -17.67 3.76 21.18
N LEU A 359 -18.41 3.37 20.16
CA LEU A 359 -18.96 4.29 19.16
C LEU A 359 -19.89 5.33 19.80
N LEU A 360 -20.61 4.94 20.86
CA LEU A 360 -21.52 5.83 21.60
C LEU A 360 -20.80 6.98 22.30
N ARG A 361 -19.48 6.87 22.54
CA ARG A 361 -18.67 7.93 23.18
C ARG A 361 -18.62 9.22 22.37
N ARG A 362 -19.05 9.19 21.13
CA ARG A 362 -19.26 10.39 20.31
C ARG A 362 -20.49 11.20 20.75
N TYR A 363 -21.47 10.54 21.37
CA TYR A 363 -22.79 11.10 21.65
C TYR A 363 -23.12 11.19 23.15
N VAL A 364 -22.54 10.34 23.96
CA VAL A 364 -22.79 10.27 25.39
C VAL A 364 -21.53 9.85 26.16
N ASP A 365 -21.33 10.43 27.35
CA ASP A 365 -20.15 10.12 28.16
C ASP A 365 -20.17 8.70 28.74
N ASP A 366 -21.33 8.17 29.08
CA ASP A 366 -21.48 6.81 29.56
C ASP A 366 -22.37 6.02 28.60
N PRO A 367 -21.81 5.04 27.87
CA PRO A 367 -22.56 4.20 26.93
C PRO A 367 -23.80 3.53 27.51
N ARG A 368 -23.85 3.30 28.85
CA ARG A 368 -25.00 2.71 29.53
C ARG A 368 -26.21 3.63 29.57
N GLN A 369 -26.02 4.94 29.35
CA GLN A 369 -27.08 5.94 29.35
C GLN A 369 -27.57 6.31 27.95
N ALA A 370 -27.07 5.61 26.92
CA ALA A 370 -27.40 5.89 25.54
C ALA A 370 -28.90 5.66 25.26
N THR A 371 -29.50 6.59 24.52
CA THR A 371 -30.85 6.48 24.00
C THR A 371 -30.89 5.63 22.72
N GLU A 372 -32.05 5.12 22.36
CA GLU A 372 -32.23 4.38 21.10
C GLU A 372 -31.88 5.23 19.87
N GLU A 373 -32.12 6.53 19.91
CA GLU A 373 -31.73 7.47 18.87
C GLU A 373 -30.21 7.54 18.73
N GLN A 374 -29.47 7.62 19.85
CA GLN A 374 -28.01 7.61 19.84
C GLN A 374 -27.42 6.26 19.35
N ILE A 375 -28.07 5.16 19.67
CA ILE A 375 -27.72 3.83 19.13
C ILE A 375 -27.92 3.79 17.61
N GLU A 376 -29.02 4.35 17.13
CA GLU A 376 -29.29 4.49 15.69
C GLU A 376 -28.22 5.34 14.97
N MET A 377 -27.89 6.50 15.56
CA MET A 377 -26.84 7.38 15.02
C MET A 377 -25.49 6.68 14.98
N ALA A 378 -25.06 6.05 16.08
CA ALA A 378 -23.80 5.32 16.16
C ALA A 378 -23.72 4.14 15.18
N ALA A 379 -24.83 3.44 14.95
CA ALA A 379 -24.89 2.38 13.96
C ALA A 379 -24.78 2.91 12.53
N ASN A 380 -25.39 4.04 12.22
CA ASN A 380 -25.25 4.69 10.91
C ASN A 380 -23.83 5.26 10.68
N ASP A 381 -23.12 5.68 11.72
CA ASP A 381 -21.73 6.11 11.64
C ASP A 381 -20.78 4.99 11.15
N THR A 382 -21.17 3.72 11.26
CA THR A 382 -20.40 2.59 10.73
C THR A 382 -20.36 2.54 9.20
N VAL A 383 -21.21 3.33 8.53
CA VAL A 383 -21.25 3.41 7.06
C VAL A 383 -20.30 4.50 6.58
N PRO A 384 -19.20 4.16 5.92
CA PRO A 384 -18.32 5.16 5.34
C PRO A 384 -19.00 5.86 4.17
N THR A 385 -18.47 7.03 3.76
CA THR A 385 -19.02 7.74 2.60
C THR A 385 -18.84 6.92 1.33
N VAL A 386 -19.94 6.48 0.75
CA VAL A 386 -19.99 5.47 -0.32
C VAL A 386 -19.47 6.00 -1.66
N TRP A 387 -19.90 7.21 -2.06
CA TRP A 387 -19.57 7.76 -3.38
C TRP A 387 -18.07 7.80 -3.70
N PRO A 388 -17.18 8.35 -2.84
CA PRO A 388 -15.75 8.39 -3.13
C PRO A 388 -15.10 7.00 -3.10
N LEU A 389 -15.55 6.08 -2.24
CA LEU A 389 -15.06 4.71 -2.19
C LEU A 389 -15.40 3.94 -3.47
N PHE A 390 -16.65 4.06 -3.91
CA PHE A 390 -17.14 3.43 -5.14
C PHE A 390 -16.29 3.82 -6.35
N TRP A 391 -16.03 5.11 -6.54
CA TRP A 391 -15.27 5.59 -7.69
C TRP A 391 -13.76 5.38 -7.55
N ALA A 392 -13.21 5.53 -6.35
CA ALA A 392 -11.79 5.28 -6.10
C ALA A 392 -11.41 3.83 -6.46
N PHE A 393 -12.22 2.87 -6.05
CA PHE A 393 -12.02 1.46 -6.39
C PHE A 393 -12.07 1.22 -7.90
N ARG A 394 -13.07 1.73 -8.59
CA ARG A 394 -13.25 1.54 -10.03
C ARG A 394 -12.14 2.16 -10.87
N ILE A 395 -11.72 3.36 -10.52
CA ILE A 395 -10.60 4.04 -11.19
C ILE A 395 -9.30 3.26 -10.96
N MET A 396 -9.03 2.81 -9.73
CA MET A 396 -7.86 1.99 -9.41
C MET A 396 -7.82 0.71 -10.26
N VAL A 397 -8.93 -0.02 -10.34
CA VAL A 397 -9.04 -1.26 -11.13
C VAL A 397 -8.87 -1.00 -12.62
N ALA A 398 -9.51 0.05 -13.16
CA ALA A 398 -9.37 0.42 -14.57
C ALA A 398 -7.92 0.79 -14.93
N LEU A 399 -7.22 1.51 -14.05
CA LEU A 399 -5.79 1.79 -14.21
C LEU A 399 -4.97 0.49 -14.17
N GLY A 400 -5.27 -0.44 -13.26
CA GLY A 400 -4.62 -1.74 -13.19
C GLY A 400 -4.69 -2.51 -14.52
N PHE A 401 -5.87 -2.60 -15.13
CA PHE A 401 -6.02 -3.22 -16.45
C PHE A 401 -5.27 -2.47 -17.56
N SER A 402 -5.20 -1.14 -17.49
CA SER A 402 -4.43 -0.35 -18.44
C SER A 402 -2.93 -0.65 -18.36
N PHE A 403 -2.40 -0.91 -17.16
CA PHE A 403 -0.99 -1.31 -16.99
C PHE A 403 -0.70 -2.67 -17.63
N ILE A 404 -1.60 -3.65 -17.50
CA ILE A 404 -1.46 -4.94 -18.18
C ILE A 404 -1.39 -4.71 -19.69
N ALA A 405 -2.30 -3.95 -20.26
CA ALA A 405 -2.35 -3.69 -21.70
C ALA A 405 -1.06 -3.02 -22.21
N VAL A 406 -0.58 -1.98 -21.51
CA VAL A 406 0.64 -1.26 -21.88
C VAL A 406 1.86 -2.17 -21.74
N MET A 407 2.01 -2.87 -20.60
CA MET A 407 3.17 -3.75 -20.36
C MET A 407 3.20 -4.92 -21.34
N ALA A 408 2.04 -5.53 -21.63
CA ALA A 408 1.94 -6.60 -22.63
C ALA A 408 2.33 -6.11 -24.03
N TYR A 409 1.90 -4.91 -24.41
CA TYR A 409 2.25 -4.33 -25.70
C TYR A 409 3.75 -4.05 -25.80
N PHE A 410 4.36 -3.43 -24.80
CA PHE A 410 5.80 -3.19 -24.79
C PHE A 410 6.61 -4.49 -24.71
N PHE A 411 6.14 -5.48 -23.96
CA PHE A 411 6.74 -6.81 -23.92
C PHE A 411 6.70 -7.48 -25.32
N TYR A 412 5.58 -7.38 -26.01
CA TYR A 412 5.46 -7.87 -27.39
C TYR A 412 6.45 -7.17 -28.33
N LEU A 413 6.56 -5.85 -28.26
CA LEU A 413 7.50 -5.09 -29.10
C LEU A 413 8.97 -5.44 -28.78
N ALA A 414 9.30 -5.63 -27.51
CA ALA A 414 10.65 -5.98 -27.08
C ALA A 414 11.03 -7.40 -27.50
N SER A 415 10.11 -8.35 -27.36
CA SER A 415 10.40 -9.78 -27.57
C SER A 415 10.24 -10.22 -29.03
N PHE A 416 9.22 -9.75 -29.73
CA PHE A 416 8.85 -10.24 -31.07
C PHE A 416 9.10 -9.27 -32.21
N ARG A 417 9.27 -7.97 -31.93
CA ARG A 417 9.47 -6.93 -32.94
C ARG A 417 10.89 -6.34 -32.92
N LYS A 418 11.89 -7.10 -32.50
CA LYS A 418 13.30 -6.69 -32.47
C LYS A 418 13.53 -5.32 -31.82
N MET A 419 12.78 -5.03 -30.74
CA MET A 419 12.84 -3.73 -30.00
C MET A 419 12.53 -2.50 -30.87
N GLN A 420 11.65 -2.64 -31.84
CA GLN A 420 11.17 -1.51 -32.64
C GLN A 420 9.92 -0.92 -31.99
N PHE A 421 10.05 0.28 -31.44
CA PHE A 421 8.98 0.97 -30.71
C PHE A 421 8.43 2.13 -31.56
N PRO A 422 7.15 2.11 -31.97
CA PRO A 422 6.54 3.21 -32.69
C PRO A 422 6.40 4.45 -31.80
N ARG A 423 6.51 5.65 -32.40
CA ARG A 423 6.54 6.92 -31.64
C ARG A 423 5.32 7.12 -30.74
N TRP A 424 4.12 6.69 -31.18
CA TRP A 424 2.91 6.80 -30.38
C TRP A 424 2.99 5.95 -29.10
N ALA A 425 3.55 4.75 -29.19
CA ALA A 425 3.73 3.89 -28.01
C ALA A 425 4.72 4.51 -27.01
N LEU A 426 5.82 5.09 -27.53
CA LEU A 426 6.79 5.81 -26.67
C LEU A 426 6.13 6.99 -25.94
N TRP A 427 5.24 7.74 -26.62
CA TRP A 427 4.48 8.81 -25.97
C TRP A 427 3.50 8.25 -24.93
N ALA A 428 2.79 7.15 -25.23
CA ALA A 428 1.96 6.47 -24.26
C ALA A 428 2.76 6.05 -23.01
N GLY A 429 3.97 5.49 -23.20
CA GLY A 429 4.88 5.15 -22.12
C GLY A 429 5.30 6.33 -21.26
N VAL A 430 5.45 7.52 -21.82
CA VAL A 430 5.75 8.75 -21.05
C VAL A 430 4.52 9.25 -20.29
N ILE A 431 3.36 9.29 -20.95
CA ILE A 431 2.13 9.84 -20.37
C ILE A 431 1.64 9.00 -19.18
N ILE A 432 1.83 7.69 -19.22
CA ILE A 432 1.36 6.77 -18.18
C ILE A 432 2.18 6.87 -16.87
N ILE A 433 3.34 7.52 -16.85
CA ILE A 433 4.24 7.57 -15.67
C ILE A 433 3.52 7.89 -14.36
N PRO A 434 2.66 8.91 -14.23
CA PRO A 434 2.05 9.26 -12.94
C PRO A 434 0.91 8.33 -12.50
N THR A 435 0.39 7.52 -13.41
CA THR A 435 -0.87 6.79 -13.17
C THR A 435 -0.73 5.61 -12.17
N PRO A 436 0.40 4.90 -12.02
CA PRO A 436 0.54 3.91 -10.96
C PRO A 436 0.51 4.50 -9.55
N TRP A 437 1.06 5.71 -9.36
CA TRP A 437 0.93 6.42 -8.08
C TRP A 437 -0.53 6.77 -7.81
N LEU A 438 -1.25 7.30 -8.80
CA LEU A 438 -2.68 7.55 -8.65
C LEU A 438 -3.44 6.28 -8.26
N ALA A 439 -3.16 5.15 -8.90
CA ALA A 439 -3.80 3.87 -8.57
C ALA A 439 -3.47 3.42 -7.14
N ALA A 440 -2.22 3.57 -6.71
CA ALA A 440 -1.76 3.21 -5.37
C ALA A 440 -2.42 4.09 -4.29
N GLU A 441 -2.50 5.40 -4.50
CA GLU A 441 -3.16 6.34 -3.59
C GLU A 441 -4.66 6.08 -3.47
N LEU A 442 -5.32 5.79 -4.60
CA LEU A 442 -6.73 5.39 -4.58
C LEU A 442 -6.94 4.06 -3.84
N GLY A 443 -6.00 3.11 -3.96
CA GLY A 443 -6.02 1.86 -3.22
C GLY A 443 -5.90 2.08 -1.70
N TRP A 444 -5.00 2.95 -1.26
CA TRP A 444 -4.88 3.34 0.15
C TRP A 444 -6.12 4.07 0.64
N PHE A 445 -6.67 4.97 -0.16
CA PHE A 445 -7.93 5.63 0.18
C PHE A 445 -9.05 4.61 0.39
N VAL A 446 -9.23 3.63 -0.49
CA VAL A 446 -10.21 2.55 -0.33
C VAL A 446 -9.95 1.75 0.94
N ALA A 447 -8.70 1.39 1.21
CA ALA A 447 -8.34 0.58 2.36
C ALA A 447 -8.61 1.28 3.71
N GLU A 448 -8.20 2.55 3.84
CA GLU A 448 -8.17 3.25 5.13
C GLU A 448 -9.41 4.12 5.36
N PHE A 449 -9.91 4.80 4.33
CA PHE A 449 -11.16 5.54 4.42
C PHE A 449 -12.35 4.60 4.52
N GLY A 450 -12.31 3.47 3.81
CA GLY A 450 -13.34 2.42 3.89
C GLY A 450 -13.40 1.70 5.24
N ARG A 451 -12.37 1.82 6.08
CA ARG A 451 -12.35 1.28 7.44
C ARG A 451 -13.04 2.18 8.47
N GLN A 452 -13.26 3.45 8.15
CA GLN A 452 -13.88 4.37 9.12
C GLN A 452 -15.30 3.90 9.51
N PRO A 453 -15.72 4.10 10.77
CA PRO A 453 -15.12 4.97 11.81
C PRO A 453 -14.05 4.30 12.71
N TRP A 454 -13.46 3.23 12.28
CA TRP A 454 -12.54 2.43 13.08
C TRP A 454 -11.06 2.79 12.85
N THR A 455 -10.28 2.90 13.92
CA THR A 455 -8.82 2.81 13.87
C THR A 455 -8.38 1.35 13.88
N VAL A 456 -8.97 0.52 14.75
CA VAL A 456 -8.86 -0.95 14.70
C VAL A 456 -10.26 -1.48 14.52
N ASP A 457 -10.48 -2.23 13.47
CA ASP A 457 -11.81 -2.67 13.06
C ASP A 457 -12.57 -3.37 14.19
N SER A 458 -13.80 -2.94 14.45
CA SER A 458 -14.68 -3.47 15.51
C SER A 458 -14.14 -3.37 16.94
N VAL A 459 -12.93 -2.85 17.18
CA VAL A 459 -12.25 -2.81 18.47
C VAL A 459 -12.09 -1.39 19.01
N LEU A 460 -11.54 -0.49 18.19
CA LEU A 460 -11.23 0.88 18.63
C LEU A 460 -11.72 1.91 17.62
N PRO A 461 -12.75 2.71 17.96
CA PRO A 461 -13.18 3.84 17.15
C PRO A 461 -12.13 4.94 17.05
N THR A 462 -12.10 5.62 15.90
CA THR A 462 -11.15 6.72 15.63
C THR A 462 -11.32 7.88 16.61
N VAL A 463 -12.52 8.17 17.04
CA VAL A 463 -12.82 9.22 18.02
C VAL A 463 -12.09 9.02 19.37
N LEU A 464 -11.80 7.78 19.74
CA LEU A 464 -11.08 7.45 20.98
C LEU A 464 -9.58 7.20 20.79
N SER A 465 -9.08 7.34 19.58
CA SER A 465 -7.69 6.96 19.25
C SER A 465 -6.71 8.13 19.36
N VAL A 466 -7.23 9.35 19.33
CA VAL A 466 -6.43 10.59 19.25
C VAL A 466 -5.84 11.03 20.58
N SER A 467 -4.77 11.79 20.50
CA SER A 467 -4.15 12.45 21.65
C SER A 467 -4.97 13.65 22.14
N HIS A 468 -4.78 14.03 23.40
CA HIS A 468 -5.34 15.27 23.96
C HIS A 468 -4.55 16.48 23.49
N LEU A 469 -4.86 16.97 22.30
CA LEU A 469 -4.26 18.15 21.67
C LEU A 469 -5.29 19.23 21.45
N SER A 470 -4.85 20.48 21.31
CA SER A 470 -5.72 21.57 20.87
C SER A 470 -5.79 21.64 19.34
N VAL A 471 -6.88 22.20 18.81
CA VAL A 471 -7.02 22.49 17.37
C VAL A 471 -5.86 23.37 16.88
N GLY A 472 -5.38 24.30 17.72
CA GLY A 472 -4.25 25.16 17.41
C GLY A 472 -2.94 24.39 17.22
N ASP A 473 -2.64 23.44 18.11
CA ASP A 473 -1.43 22.60 18.01
C ASP A 473 -1.44 21.78 16.71
N LEU A 474 -2.60 21.20 16.39
CA LEU A 474 -2.76 20.42 15.16
C LEU A 474 -2.66 21.28 13.90
N ALA A 475 -3.23 22.48 13.91
CA ALA A 475 -3.12 23.40 12.78
C ALA A 475 -1.66 23.83 12.52
N ILE A 476 -0.89 24.09 13.59
CA ILE A 476 0.54 24.44 13.49
C ILE A 476 1.35 23.25 12.96
N THR A 477 1.17 22.05 13.51
CA THR A 477 1.91 20.86 13.07
C THR A 477 1.54 20.47 11.65
N LEU A 478 0.26 20.56 11.27
CA LEU A 478 -0.20 20.33 9.90
C LEU A 478 0.44 21.32 8.91
N ALA A 479 0.44 22.62 9.23
CA ALA A 479 1.10 23.62 8.42
C ALA A 479 2.61 23.36 8.30
N GLY A 480 3.25 22.93 9.38
CA GLY A 480 4.65 22.51 9.40
C GLY A 480 4.92 21.34 8.46
N PHE A 481 4.14 20.27 8.52
CA PHE A 481 4.26 19.11 7.61
C PHE A 481 4.03 19.51 6.15
N VAL A 482 2.97 20.27 5.86
CA VAL A 482 2.69 20.74 4.49
C VAL A 482 3.88 21.54 3.94
N THR A 483 4.42 22.45 4.71
CA THR A 483 5.56 23.28 4.29
C THR A 483 6.81 22.43 4.08
N PHE A 484 7.17 21.63 5.06
CA PHE A 484 8.38 20.80 5.02
C PHE A 484 8.33 19.79 3.87
N TYR A 485 7.22 19.08 3.72
CA TYR A 485 7.06 18.10 2.66
C TYR A 485 7.00 18.72 1.27
N SER A 486 6.39 19.89 1.13
CA SER A 486 6.41 20.63 -0.15
C SER A 486 7.83 21.01 -0.57
N VAL A 487 8.66 21.47 0.38
CA VAL A 487 10.07 21.77 0.11
C VAL A 487 10.85 20.50 -0.29
N LEU A 488 10.68 19.42 0.45
CA LEU A 488 11.32 18.14 0.13
C LEU A 488 10.91 17.61 -1.25
N PHE A 489 9.62 17.69 -1.60
CA PHE A 489 9.12 17.28 -2.90
C PHE A 489 9.73 18.09 -4.05
N ILE A 490 9.82 19.40 -3.90
CA ILE A 490 10.44 20.29 -4.90
C ILE A 490 11.92 19.93 -5.10
N ILE A 491 12.65 19.68 -4.01
CA ILE A 491 14.06 19.28 -4.06
C ILE A 491 14.22 17.93 -4.77
N GLU A 492 13.43 16.94 -4.38
CA GLU A 492 13.51 15.60 -4.97
C GLU A 492 13.15 15.60 -6.45
N MET A 493 12.01 16.19 -6.81
CA MET A 493 11.60 16.28 -8.21
C MET A 493 12.64 17.05 -9.05
N GLY A 494 13.24 18.10 -8.47
CA GLY A 494 14.35 18.82 -9.08
C GLY A 494 15.57 17.91 -9.31
N LEU A 495 15.95 17.09 -8.33
CA LEU A 495 17.04 16.13 -8.45
C LEU A 495 16.70 15.02 -9.45
N MET A 496 15.52 14.41 -9.36
CA MET A 496 15.09 13.36 -10.30
C MET A 496 15.15 13.86 -11.75
N VAL A 497 14.52 15.00 -12.03
CA VAL A 497 14.53 15.61 -13.37
C VAL A 497 15.95 15.96 -13.81
N LYS A 498 16.79 16.51 -12.92
CA LYS A 498 18.19 16.84 -13.22
C LYS A 498 18.97 15.60 -13.63
N TYR A 499 18.90 14.52 -12.86
CA TYR A 499 19.65 13.28 -13.15
C TYR A 499 19.09 12.55 -14.37
N ILE A 500 17.77 12.53 -14.58
CA ILE A 500 17.16 12.00 -15.81
C ILE A 500 17.63 12.80 -17.03
N ARG A 501 17.66 14.15 -16.95
CA ARG A 501 18.13 15.00 -18.07
C ARG A 501 19.62 14.85 -18.32
N LYS A 502 20.43 14.68 -17.28
CA LYS A 502 21.89 14.42 -17.39
C LYS A 502 22.13 13.10 -18.11
N GLY A 503 21.31 12.10 -17.81
CA GLY A 503 21.42 10.75 -18.37
C GLY A 503 22.51 9.90 -17.72
N PRO A 504 22.62 8.63 -18.13
CA PRO A 504 23.64 7.72 -17.65
C PRO A 504 25.03 8.19 -18.05
N TYR A 505 26.00 8.02 -17.15
CA TYR A 505 27.40 8.20 -17.48
C TYR A 505 27.87 7.01 -18.33
N MET A 506 28.31 7.28 -19.54
CA MET A 506 28.85 6.28 -20.46
C MET A 506 30.38 6.31 -20.37
N ASP A 507 30.96 5.27 -19.78
CA ASP A 507 32.40 5.09 -19.75
C ASP A 507 32.86 4.47 -21.09
N VAL A 508 33.31 5.35 -22.00
CA VAL A 508 33.74 4.94 -23.34
C VAL A 508 34.98 4.07 -23.25
N ALA A 509 35.92 4.40 -22.37
CA ALA A 509 37.17 3.64 -22.21
C ALA A 509 36.91 2.21 -21.70
N GLU A 510 35.99 2.05 -20.76
CA GLU A 510 35.56 0.72 -20.27
C GLU A 510 34.87 -0.10 -21.38
N THR A 511 34.04 0.57 -22.19
CA THR A 511 33.34 -0.07 -23.32
C THR A 511 34.33 -0.52 -24.41
N ASP A 512 35.29 0.34 -24.79
CA ASP A 512 36.30 0.01 -25.76
C ASP A 512 37.22 -1.12 -25.28
N ALA A 513 37.64 -1.08 -24.02
CA ALA A 513 38.43 -2.15 -23.40
C ALA A 513 37.69 -3.50 -23.37
N TRP A 514 36.37 -3.47 -23.13
CA TRP A 514 35.56 -4.68 -23.20
C TRP A 514 35.44 -5.21 -24.62
N MET A 515 35.19 -4.33 -25.62
CA MET A 515 35.11 -4.68 -27.03
C MET A 515 36.42 -5.32 -27.51
N ALA A 516 37.55 -4.72 -27.17
CA ALA A 516 38.87 -5.26 -27.53
C ALA A 516 39.12 -6.66 -26.96
N ARG A 517 38.69 -6.92 -25.72
CA ARG A 517 38.84 -8.26 -25.08
C ARG A 517 37.93 -9.32 -25.69
N HIS A 518 36.79 -8.93 -26.24
CA HIS A 518 35.77 -9.87 -26.70
C HIS A 518 35.63 -9.89 -28.25
N GLU A 519 36.43 -9.15 -28.98
CA GLU A 519 36.36 -9.04 -30.43
C GLU A 519 36.45 -10.38 -31.14
N HIS A 520 37.29 -11.28 -30.66
CA HIS A 520 37.39 -12.63 -31.20
C HIS A 520 36.12 -13.47 -31.02
N ARG A 521 35.43 -13.34 -29.88
CA ARG A 521 34.15 -14.04 -29.62
C ARG A 521 33.00 -13.46 -30.44
N LEU A 522 33.00 -12.17 -30.68
CA LEU A 522 31.96 -11.50 -31.47
C LEU A 522 32.08 -11.88 -32.94
N ARG A 523 33.32 -11.95 -33.50
CA ARG A 523 33.54 -12.37 -34.88
C ARG A 523 33.15 -13.85 -35.15
N THR A 524 33.22 -14.72 -34.17
CA THR A 524 32.84 -16.12 -34.31
C THR A 524 31.32 -16.35 -34.15
N HIS A 525 30.60 -15.43 -33.51
CA HIS A 525 29.12 -15.53 -33.36
C HIS A 525 28.35 -14.78 -34.46
N ASP A 526 28.94 -13.77 -35.10
CA ASP A 526 28.31 -12.98 -36.17
C ASP A 526 28.28 -13.67 -37.54
N GLY A 527 28.79 -14.89 -37.65
CA GLY A 527 28.62 -15.68 -38.87
C GLY A 527 27.16 -16.04 -39.18
N ASN A 528 26.21 -15.74 -38.30
CA ASN A 528 24.79 -16.10 -38.44
C ASN A 528 23.78 -15.03 -37.94
N VAL A 529 24.14 -13.74 -37.89
CA VAL A 529 23.16 -12.69 -37.56
C VAL A 529 23.13 -11.66 -38.70
N PRO A 530 22.03 -11.58 -39.49
CA PRO A 530 21.87 -10.51 -40.47
C PRO A 530 21.59 -9.19 -39.74
N GLY A 531 22.46 -8.18 -39.92
CA GLY A 531 22.17 -6.80 -39.53
C GLY A 531 23.14 -6.13 -38.57
N ALA A 532 24.44 -6.16 -38.84
CA ALA A 532 25.34 -5.13 -38.36
C ALA A 532 25.03 -3.81 -39.10
N LEU A 533 24.52 -2.81 -38.37
CA LEU A 533 24.41 -1.45 -38.91
C LEU A 533 25.79 -0.82 -38.93
N PRO A 534 26.14 -0.06 -40.02
CA PRO A 534 27.40 0.67 -40.07
C PRO A 534 27.44 1.77 -39.02
N ALA A 535 28.66 2.02 -38.54
CA ALA A 535 28.98 3.15 -37.70
C ALA A 535 28.74 4.44 -38.48
N GLU A 536 27.81 5.28 -38.00
CA GLU A 536 27.81 6.75 -38.16
C GLU A 536 27.16 7.36 -36.89
#